data_27cbce33b85d08b97f9f7e4f37d66bb3
#
_entry.id   27cbce33b85d08b97f9f7e4f37d66bb3
#
_cell.length_a   1.000
_cell.length_b   1.000
_cell.length_c   1.000
_cell.angle_alpha   90.00
_cell.angle_beta   90.00
_cell.angle_gamma   90.00
#
_symmetry.space_group_name_H-M   'P 1'
#
loop_
_entity.id
_entity.type
_entity.pdbx_description
1 polymer ?
#
loop_
_entity_poly.entity_id
_entity_poly.type
_entity_poly.pdbx_seq_one_letter_code
_entity_poly.pdbx_strand_id
1 'polypeptide(L)'
;MADNKLYEILGVSRSSSDGEIKKAYRKLAKEFHPDKNPEEGHRFKEISYAYEVLSDPKKRQVYDKYGLKGMQEGGMQEGGFGGAEDILSRIFGQDIFGGFGMGGMRRRQRGEDTVHPLKVTLEDMYNGRTAKLQLSKNVICATCSGKGSKSDVVATCRVCKGSGIKVTYRQLGPGMSQQMQSRCPQCLGEGEIINEKDRCGTCRGRKVCNETKIIEVHVDKGMKQNQKIFFRGEGDQQPDVEPGDVVIVLQQKPHERFQRNEDNLHVNHTITVTEALCGFTFVIHQLDGRDLLIKHTAGDVVKPGDVRMIPGEGMPHYKNPFEKGNMYVTFEVRFPDNHFANEMQLKELENALPPRTPFTMPTGDHVEEVDMHEYNPNDKNASGGRGEAYDSDEEHVHAGPGVQCAHQ
;
A
#
# COMPACT_ATOMS: atom_id res chain seq x y z
N MET A 1 -8.71 35.38 -34.53
CA MET A 1 -8.42 36.28 -33.39
C MET A 1 -7.33 35.64 -32.59
N ALA A 2 -6.25 36.38 -32.28
CA ALA A 2 -5.17 35.82 -31.46
C ALA A 2 -5.68 35.59 -30.04
N ASP A 3 -5.46 34.40 -29.55
CA ASP A 3 -5.92 33.97 -28.20
C ASP A 3 -5.03 34.59 -27.11
N ASN A 4 -5.56 35.50 -26.29
CA ASN A 4 -4.79 36.19 -25.24
C ASN A 4 -5.00 35.57 -23.84
N LYS A 5 -5.72 34.48 -23.77
CA LYS A 5 -6.21 33.90 -22.51
C LYS A 5 -5.09 33.61 -21.48
N LEU A 6 -3.92 33.11 -21.93
CA LEU A 6 -2.81 32.84 -21.00
C LEU A 6 -2.15 34.11 -20.46
N TYR A 7 -2.11 35.17 -21.22
CA TYR A 7 -1.63 36.48 -20.76
C TYR A 7 -2.60 37.11 -19.76
N GLU A 8 -3.90 36.96 -19.98
CA GLU A 8 -4.96 37.43 -19.07
C GLU A 8 -4.93 36.69 -17.74
N ILE A 9 -4.69 35.36 -17.74
CA ILE A 9 -4.55 34.56 -16.53
C ILE A 9 -3.38 35.07 -15.67
N LEU A 10 -2.26 35.46 -16.26
CA LEU A 10 -1.11 36.03 -15.54
C LEU A 10 -1.24 37.53 -15.28
N GLY A 11 -2.25 38.21 -15.86
CA GLY A 11 -2.45 39.64 -15.74
C GLY A 11 -1.32 40.46 -16.38
N VAL A 12 -0.73 39.98 -17.49
CA VAL A 12 0.37 40.62 -18.21
C VAL A 12 0.01 40.90 -19.68
N SER A 13 0.68 41.88 -20.27
CA SER A 13 0.52 42.20 -21.67
C SER A 13 1.23 41.18 -22.57
N ARG A 14 0.76 41.01 -23.80
CA ARG A 14 1.43 40.17 -24.80
C ARG A 14 2.85 40.64 -25.12
N SER A 15 3.13 41.95 -24.95
CA SER A 15 4.47 42.53 -25.14
C SER A 15 5.39 42.41 -23.90
N SER A 16 4.90 41.77 -22.82
CA SER A 16 5.66 41.66 -21.57
C SER A 16 6.91 40.81 -21.75
N SER A 17 7.98 41.24 -21.09
CA SER A 17 9.27 40.54 -21.04
C SER A 17 9.17 39.29 -20.16
N ASP A 18 10.11 38.34 -20.36
CA ASP A 18 10.17 37.11 -19.56
C ASP A 18 10.34 37.40 -18.06
N GLY A 19 11.01 38.51 -17.72
CA GLY A 19 11.16 38.96 -16.34
C GLY A 19 9.83 39.40 -15.69
N GLU A 20 8.97 40.06 -16.45
CA GLU A 20 7.63 40.47 -16.00
C GLU A 20 6.70 39.31 -15.84
N ILE A 21 6.72 38.36 -16.78
CA ILE A 21 5.95 37.10 -16.70
C ILE A 21 6.34 36.33 -15.46
N LYS A 22 7.64 36.19 -15.17
CA LYS A 22 8.16 35.50 -13.98
C LYS A 22 7.76 36.21 -12.68
N LYS A 23 7.74 37.55 -12.68
CA LYS A 23 7.34 38.36 -11.51
C LYS A 23 5.85 38.22 -11.24
N ALA A 24 5.02 38.26 -12.30
CA ALA A 24 3.57 38.06 -12.21
C ALA A 24 3.24 36.67 -11.66
N TYR A 25 3.88 35.62 -12.22
CA TYR A 25 3.70 34.26 -11.74
C TYR A 25 4.03 34.12 -10.23
N ARG A 26 5.18 34.63 -9.77
CA ARG A 26 5.57 34.54 -8.38
C ARG A 26 4.57 35.23 -7.44
N LYS A 27 4.00 36.34 -7.86
CA LYS A 27 2.96 37.06 -7.10
C LYS A 27 1.70 36.22 -6.96
N LEU A 28 1.18 35.73 -8.09
CA LEU A 28 -0.06 34.93 -8.13
C LEU A 28 0.12 33.56 -7.47
N ALA A 29 1.26 32.90 -7.68
CA ALA A 29 1.56 31.61 -7.05
C ALA A 29 1.63 31.71 -5.51
N LYS A 30 2.08 32.85 -4.96
CA LYS A 30 2.08 33.09 -3.50
C LYS A 30 0.68 33.38 -2.95
N GLU A 31 -0.17 33.99 -3.76
CA GLU A 31 -1.55 34.36 -3.42
C GLU A 31 -2.47 33.15 -3.45
N PHE A 32 -2.37 32.33 -4.52
CA PHE A 32 -3.21 31.16 -4.76
C PHE A 32 -2.55 29.82 -4.39
N HIS A 33 -1.58 29.83 -3.46
CA HIS A 33 -0.92 28.60 -3.01
C HIS A 33 -1.92 27.67 -2.30
N PRO A 34 -1.94 26.36 -2.58
CA PRO A 34 -2.88 25.41 -2.00
C PRO A 34 -2.81 25.34 -0.46
N ASP A 35 -1.65 25.63 0.14
CA ASP A 35 -1.51 25.71 1.60
C ASP A 35 -2.21 26.91 2.22
N LYS A 36 -2.47 27.97 1.44
CA LYS A 36 -3.15 29.18 1.91
C LYS A 36 -4.62 29.23 1.55
N ASN A 37 -4.95 28.74 0.34
CA ASN A 37 -6.29 28.75 -0.22
C ASN A 37 -6.62 27.39 -0.85
N PRO A 38 -7.01 26.38 -0.05
CA PRO A 38 -7.28 25.01 -0.56
C PRO A 38 -8.44 24.95 -1.56
N GLU A 39 -9.40 25.88 -1.50
CA GLU A 39 -10.54 25.93 -2.41
C GLU A 39 -10.20 26.47 -3.81
N GLU A 40 -9.12 27.23 -3.96
CA GLU A 40 -8.72 27.84 -5.23
C GLU A 40 -7.60 27.10 -5.98
N GLY A 41 -7.40 25.81 -5.68
CA GLY A 41 -6.40 24.94 -6.32
C GLY A 41 -6.56 24.88 -7.87
N HIS A 42 -7.75 25.14 -8.39
CA HIS A 42 -7.98 25.20 -9.83
C HIS A 42 -7.30 26.43 -10.47
N ARG A 43 -7.38 27.59 -9.84
CA ARG A 43 -6.71 28.81 -10.30
C ARG A 43 -5.19 28.69 -10.27
N PHE A 44 -4.65 28.06 -9.25
CA PHE A 44 -3.21 27.79 -9.18
C PHE A 44 -2.72 26.94 -10.35
N LYS A 45 -3.51 25.96 -10.80
CA LYS A 45 -3.20 25.12 -11.97
C LYS A 45 -3.19 25.95 -13.25
N GLU A 46 -4.18 26.82 -13.45
CA GLU A 46 -4.25 27.71 -14.61
C GLU A 46 -3.09 28.68 -14.69
N ILE A 47 -2.71 29.29 -13.56
CA ILE A 47 -1.57 30.20 -13.44
C ILE A 47 -0.25 29.48 -13.75
N SER A 48 -0.08 28.26 -13.25
CA SER A 48 1.13 27.46 -13.49
C SER A 48 1.25 27.04 -14.95
N TYR A 49 0.13 26.64 -15.57
CA TYR A 49 0.09 26.30 -17.00
C TYR A 49 0.41 27.52 -17.87
N ALA A 50 -0.20 28.68 -17.59
CA ALA A 50 0.08 29.90 -18.32
C ALA A 50 1.56 30.32 -18.24
N TYR A 51 2.19 30.18 -17.06
CA TYR A 51 3.61 30.44 -16.89
C TYR A 51 4.49 29.46 -17.67
N GLU A 52 4.16 28.16 -17.65
CA GLU A 52 4.94 27.14 -18.37
C GLU A 52 4.97 27.42 -19.88
N VAL A 53 3.83 27.77 -20.45
CA VAL A 53 3.75 28.07 -21.87
C VAL A 53 4.46 29.36 -22.24
N LEU A 54 4.31 30.41 -21.43
CA LEU A 54 4.80 31.76 -21.75
C LEU A 54 6.26 31.96 -21.33
N SER A 55 6.84 31.12 -20.44
CA SER A 55 8.24 31.20 -20.02
C SER A 55 9.20 30.56 -21.02
N ASP A 56 8.74 29.64 -21.87
CA ASP A 56 9.55 29.03 -22.91
C ASP A 56 9.37 29.79 -24.24
N PRO A 57 10.43 30.39 -24.79
CA PRO A 57 10.33 31.18 -26.03
C PRO A 57 9.77 30.39 -27.22
N LYS A 58 10.02 29.09 -27.30
CA LYS A 58 9.49 28.23 -28.37
C LYS A 58 7.99 28.00 -28.21
N LYS A 59 7.55 27.64 -27.00
CA LYS A 59 6.14 27.43 -26.68
C LYS A 59 5.35 28.74 -26.81
N ARG A 60 5.91 29.84 -26.36
CA ARG A 60 5.32 31.19 -26.51
C ARG A 60 5.10 31.56 -27.97
N GLN A 61 6.10 31.32 -28.84
CA GLN A 61 5.96 31.58 -30.29
C GLN A 61 4.85 30.73 -30.93
N VAL A 62 4.73 29.46 -30.53
CA VAL A 62 3.67 28.57 -31.04
C VAL A 62 2.30 29.07 -30.55
N TYR A 63 2.18 29.42 -29.29
CA TYR A 63 0.96 29.99 -28.72
C TYR A 63 0.57 31.31 -29.37
N ASP A 64 1.53 32.19 -29.59
CA ASP A 64 1.32 33.49 -30.25
C ASP A 64 0.85 33.38 -31.72
N LYS A 65 1.24 32.30 -32.42
CA LYS A 65 0.87 32.04 -33.82
C LYS A 65 -0.43 31.27 -33.96
N TYR A 66 -0.63 30.26 -33.16
CA TYR A 66 -1.69 29.26 -33.35
C TYR A 66 -2.72 29.19 -32.21
N GLY A 67 -2.50 29.94 -31.09
CA GLY A 67 -3.36 29.89 -29.92
C GLY A 67 -3.32 28.58 -29.16
N LEU A 68 -4.26 28.38 -28.24
CA LEU A 68 -4.39 27.13 -27.47
C LEU A 68 -4.67 25.91 -28.36
N LYS A 69 -5.43 26.10 -29.45
CA LYS A 69 -5.73 25.01 -30.41
C LYS A 69 -4.49 24.50 -31.12
N GLY A 70 -3.56 25.39 -31.52
CA GLY A 70 -2.32 25.00 -32.17
C GLY A 70 -1.34 24.29 -31.25
N MET A 71 -1.45 24.51 -29.96
CA MET A 71 -0.67 23.75 -28.97
C MET A 71 -1.23 22.34 -28.75
N GLN A 72 -2.52 22.11 -28.97
CA GLN A 72 -3.13 20.80 -28.92
C GLN A 72 -2.85 19.98 -30.20
N GLU A 73 -2.83 20.61 -31.36
CA GLU A 73 -2.63 19.94 -32.66
C GLU A 73 -1.16 19.85 -33.10
N GLY A 74 -0.30 20.81 -32.72
CA GLY A 74 1.09 20.91 -33.15
C GLY A 74 2.09 20.13 -32.29
N GLY A 75 1.68 19.47 -31.24
CA GLY A 75 2.49 18.60 -30.38
C GLY A 75 2.61 17.14 -30.85
N MET A 76 2.18 16.83 -32.08
CA MET A 76 2.08 15.47 -32.59
C MET A 76 3.10 15.18 -33.69
N GLN A 77 4.36 15.00 -33.31
CA GLN A 77 5.23 14.05 -34.01
C GLN A 77 6.29 13.53 -33.05
N GLU A 78 5.94 12.53 -32.36
CA GLU A 78 6.56 11.32 -31.83
C GLU A 78 5.95 10.91 -30.49
N GLY A 79 5.03 9.93 -30.54
CA GLY A 79 4.68 9.07 -29.42
C GLY A 79 3.34 9.33 -28.72
N GLY A 80 2.26 8.78 -29.26
CA GLY A 80 1.21 8.08 -28.50
C GLY A 80 0.42 8.81 -27.40
N PHE A 81 -0.75 9.29 -27.75
CA PHE A 81 -2.02 9.30 -27.02
C PHE A 81 -2.09 9.30 -25.50
N GLY A 82 -2.67 10.36 -24.97
CA GLY A 82 -3.32 10.44 -23.67
C GLY A 82 -4.01 11.80 -23.55
N GLY A 83 -5.28 11.82 -23.16
CA GLY A 83 -6.09 13.04 -23.04
C GLY A 83 -5.47 14.10 -22.12
N ALA A 84 -5.99 15.32 -22.17
CA ALA A 84 -5.49 16.48 -21.43
C ALA A 84 -5.27 16.23 -19.91
N GLU A 85 -5.97 15.28 -19.31
CA GLU A 85 -5.80 14.86 -17.91
C GLU A 85 -4.55 14.00 -17.71
N ASP A 86 -4.14 13.20 -18.70
CA ASP A 86 -2.96 12.32 -18.60
C ASP A 86 -1.65 13.10 -18.82
N ILE A 87 -1.70 14.17 -19.61
CA ILE A 87 -0.58 15.12 -19.77
C ILE A 87 -0.41 15.94 -18.47
N LEU A 88 -1.51 16.31 -17.83
CA LEU A 88 -1.48 17.03 -16.55
C LEU A 88 -0.91 16.16 -15.42
N SER A 89 -1.27 14.87 -15.37
CA SER A 89 -0.75 13.93 -14.37
C SER A 89 0.72 13.58 -14.60
N ARG A 90 1.18 13.53 -15.84
CA ARG A 90 2.61 13.34 -16.18
C ARG A 90 3.49 14.56 -15.88
N ILE A 91 2.93 15.77 -16.01
CA ILE A 91 3.65 17.01 -15.71
C ILE A 91 3.66 17.30 -14.21
N PHE A 92 2.60 16.92 -13.49
CA PHE A 92 2.50 17.11 -12.03
C PHE A 92 2.96 15.92 -11.19
N GLY A 93 3.07 14.74 -11.80
CA GLY A 93 3.55 13.55 -11.12
C GLY A 93 5.03 13.32 -11.34
N GLN A 94 5.91 14.01 -10.65
CA GLN A 94 7.28 13.59 -10.34
C GLN A 94 8.47 14.47 -10.76
N ASP A 95 8.35 15.43 -11.70
CA ASP A 95 9.56 16.11 -12.19
C ASP A 95 9.67 17.63 -12.00
N ILE A 96 8.66 18.32 -11.44
CA ILE A 96 8.68 19.80 -11.36
C ILE A 96 9.46 20.33 -10.16
N PHE A 97 9.68 19.55 -9.10
CA PHE A 97 10.44 20.02 -7.93
C PHE A 97 11.96 19.68 -7.96
N GLY A 98 12.41 18.90 -8.95
CA GLY A 98 13.79 18.45 -9.06
C GLY A 98 14.60 18.95 -10.26
N GLY A 99 14.07 19.76 -11.16
CA GLY A 99 14.63 19.98 -12.48
C GLY A 99 15.04 21.40 -12.89
N PHE A 100 15.26 22.33 -11.97
CA PHE A 100 15.83 23.65 -12.33
C PHE A 100 17.31 23.72 -11.99
N GLY A 101 18.15 23.06 -12.78
CA GLY A 101 19.60 23.05 -12.65
C GLY A 101 20.28 22.65 -13.96
N MET A 102 20.53 23.63 -14.76
CA MET A 102 21.64 23.82 -15.71
C MET A 102 22.69 22.70 -15.78
N GLY A 103 22.91 22.19 -16.98
CA GLY A 103 24.10 21.41 -17.34
C GLY A 103 23.80 19.91 -17.46
N GLY A 104 23.94 19.40 -18.68
CA GLY A 104 23.90 17.97 -19.02
C GLY A 104 24.97 17.14 -18.32
N MET A 105 24.94 17.01 -17.02
CA MET A 105 25.60 15.93 -16.32
C MET A 105 24.79 14.66 -16.63
N ARG A 106 25.39 13.72 -17.33
CA ARG A 106 24.89 12.33 -17.39
C ARG A 106 24.59 11.93 -15.95
N ARG A 107 23.29 11.86 -15.56
CA ARG A 107 22.90 11.27 -14.28
C ARG A 107 23.52 9.88 -14.26
N ARG A 108 24.45 9.65 -13.32
CA ARG A 108 24.97 8.30 -13.09
C ARG A 108 23.76 7.40 -12.88
N GLN A 109 23.69 6.34 -13.64
CA GLN A 109 22.62 5.35 -13.44
C GLN A 109 22.77 4.83 -12.02
N ARG A 110 21.67 4.83 -11.28
CA ARG A 110 21.61 4.24 -9.94
C ARG A 110 21.05 2.83 -10.06
N GLY A 111 21.60 1.90 -9.29
CA GLY A 111 21.14 0.53 -9.20
C GLY A 111 19.74 0.46 -8.57
N GLU A 112 19.10 -0.67 -8.75
CA GLU A 112 17.79 -0.94 -8.17
C GLU A 112 17.88 -1.11 -6.66
N ASP A 113 16.87 -0.62 -5.94
CA ASP A 113 16.77 -0.81 -4.50
C ASP A 113 16.29 -2.24 -4.19
N THR A 114 16.93 -2.87 -3.20
CA THR A 114 16.58 -4.22 -2.78
C THR A 114 15.69 -4.18 -1.56
N VAL A 115 14.49 -4.76 -1.64
CA VAL A 115 13.51 -4.76 -0.54
C VAL A 115 13.53 -6.09 0.20
N HIS A 116 13.72 -6.04 1.53
CA HIS A 116 13.68 -7.21 2.41
C HIS A 116 12.62 -7.06 3.50
N PRO A 117 11.68 -8.00 3.62
CA PRO A 117 10.71 -8.00 4.72
C PRO A 117 11.38 -8.51 6.01
N LEU A 118 11.24 -7.75 7.09
CA LEU A 118 11.64 -8.15 8.44
C LEU A 118 10.40 -8.44 9.28
N LYS A 119 10.22 -9.70 9.68
CA LYS A 119 9.12 -10.10 10.56
C LYS A 119 9.46 -9.72 12.01
N VAL A 120 8.61 -8.88 12.61
CA VAL A 120 8.73 -8.39 13.99
C VAL A 120 7.50 -8.76 14.80
N THR A 121 7.64 -8.97 16.09
CA THR A 121 6.52 -9.19 16.99
C THR A 121 6.01 -7.85 17.53
N LEU A 122 4.84 -7.86 18.15
CA LEU A 122 4.26 -6.65 18.74
C LEU A 122 5.11 -6.16 19.94
N GLU A 123 5.67 -7.09 20.71
CA GLU A 123 6.59 -6.84 21.82
C GLU A 123 7.89 -6.17 21.33
N ASP A 124 8.42 -6.62 20.19
CA ASP A 124 9.61 -6.02 19.57
C ASP A 124 9.37 -4.55 19.20
N MET A 125 8.16 -4.24 18.71
CA MET A 125 7.78 -2.86 18.35
C MET A 125 7.44 -2.00 19.57
N TYR A 126 7.04 -2.63 20.68
CA TYR A 126 6.75 -1.94 21.94
C TYR A 126 8.03 -1.62 22.71
N ASN A 127 8.91 -2.61 22.87
CA ASN A 127 10.13 -2.50 23.67
C ASN A 127 11.32 -1.95 22.91
N GLY A 128 11.27 -2.03 21.57
CA GLY A 128 12.41 -1.82 20.71
C GLY A 128 13.33 -3.03 20.66
N ARG A 129 13.89 -3.34 19.49
CA ARG A 129 14.79 -4.49 19.29
C ARG A 129 15.82 -4.18 18.21
N THR A 130 17.04 -4.68 18.42
CA THR A 130 18.04 -4.74 17.36
C THR A 130 18.05 -6.14 16.77
N ALA A 131 17.72 -6.26 15.49
CA ALA A 131 17.74 -7.50 14.75
C ALA A 131 18.98 -7.55 13.84
N LYS A 132 19.64 -8.72 13.76
CA LYS A 132 20.74 -8.95 12.82
C LYS A 132 20.21 -9.66 11.60
N LEU A 133 20.35 -9.03 10.44
CA LEU A 133 19.91 -9.57 9.16
C LEU A 133 21.13 -9.89 8.30
N GLN A 134 21.23 -11.14 7.86
CA GLN A 134 22.26 -11.58 6.93
C GLN A 134 21.77 -11.37 5.51
N LEU A 135 22.45 -10.50 4.75
CA LEU A 135 22.14 -10.20 3.37
C LEU A 135 23.28 -10.66 2.46
N SER A 136 22.91 -11.25 1.34
CA SER A 136 23.83 -11.58 0.25
C SER A 136 23.71 -10.50 -0.81
N LYS A 137 24.79 -9.82 -1.13
CA LYS A 137 24.83 -8.79 -2.14
C LYS A 137 25.97 -9.00 -3.13
N ASN A 138 25.80 -8.50 -4.34
CA ASN A 138 26.85 -8.47 -5.33
C ASN A 138 27.74 -7.24 -5.09
N VAL A 139 29.03 -7.46 -4.93
CA VAL A 139 30.03 -6.42 -4.72
C VAL A 139 31.02 -6.43 -5.89
N ILE A 140 31.48 -5.27 -6.29
CA ILE A 140 32.50 -5.15 -7.33
C ILE A 140 33.74 -5.98 -6.93
N CYS A 141 34.17 -6.86 -7.83
CA CYS A 141 35.31 -7.73 -7.57
C CYS A 141 36.57 -6.92 -7.25
N ALA A 142 37.09 -7.06 -6.05
CA ALA A 142 38.30 -6.35 -5.61
C ALA A 142 39.54 -6.69 -6.45
N THR A 143 39.63 -7.93 -6.95
CA THR A 143 40.82 -8.39 -7.73
C THR A 143 40.93 -7.74 -9.10
N CYS A 144 39.79 -7.47 -9.77
CA CYS A 144 39.78 -6.87 -11.11
C CYS A 144 39.12 -5.49 -11.16
N SER A 145 38.70 -4.95 -10.00
CA SER A 145 38.03 -3.65 -9.88
C SER A 145 36.85 -3.47 -10.88
N GLY A 146 36.07 -4.53 -11.07
CA GLY A 146 34.93 -4.50 -11.98
C GLY A 146 35.22 -4.72 -13.46
N LYS A 147 36.48 -4.92 -13.86
CA LYS A 147 36.88 -5.11 -15.29
C LYS A 147 36.61 -6.54 -15.78
N GLY A 148 36.63 -7.53 -14.92
CA GLY A 148 36.39 -8.94 -15.23
C GLY A 148 37.62 -9.66 -15.82
N SER A 149 38.69 -8.94 -16.17
CA SER A 149 39.93 -9.48 -16.74
C SER A 149 41.11 -9.34 -15.77
N LYS A 150 42.17 -10.16 -15.97
CA LYS A 150 43.42 -10.09 -15.21
C LYS A 150 44.35 -8.98 -15.68
N SER A 151 44.36 -8.71 -16.99
CA SER A 151 45.37 -7.91 -17.68
C SER A 151 44.83 -6.62 -18.28
N ASP A 152 43.69 -6.13 -17.82
CA ASP A 152 42.98 -4.94 -18.35
C ASP A 152 42.68 -5.00 -19.88
N VAL A 153 42.98 -6.12 -20.54
CA VAL A 153 42.73 -6.32 -21.96
C VAL A 153 41.30 -6.80 -22.14
N VAL A 154 40.45 -5.91 -22.59
CA VAL A 154 39.08 -6.22 -22.97
C VAL A 154 38.93 -6.01 -24.46
N ALA A 155 38.52 -7.03 -25.20
CA ALA A 155 38.32 -6.93 -26.63
C ALA A 155 36.88 -6.49 -26.94
N THR A 156 36.75 -5.50 -27.82
CA THR A 156 35.42 -5.08 -28.32
C THR A 156 34.74 -6.25 -29.05
N CYS A 157 33.48 -6.47 -28.76
CA CYS A 157 32.71 -7.55 -29.41
C CYS A 157 32.65 -7.34 -30.93
N ARG A 158 33.12 -8.30 -31.68
CA ARG A 158 33.18 -8.22 -33.16
C ARG A 158 31.80 -8.24 -33.81
N VAL A 159 30.79 -8.85 -33.17
CA VAL A 159 29.42 -9.00 -33.70
C VAL A 159 28.64 -7.70 -33.60
N CYS A 160 28.70 -7.01 -32.46
CA CYS A 160 27.97 -5.77 -32.22
C CYS A 160 28.85 -4.52 -32.26
N LYS A 161 30.13 -4.67 -32.49
CA LYS A 161 31.13 -3.57 -32.55
C LYS A 161 31.07 -2.64 -31.32
N GLY A 162 30.81 -3.24 -30.13
CA GLY A 162 30.76 -2.50 -28.88
C GLY A 162 29.34 -2.04 -28.47
N SER A 163 28.34 -2.09 -29.36
CA SER A 163 26.99 -1.58 -29.06
C SER A 163 26.17 -2.45 -28.09
N GLY A 164 26.57 -3.70 -27.88
CA GLY A 164 25.80 -4.66 -27.05
C GLY A 164 24.54 -5.18 -27.71
N ILE A 165 24.06 -4.56 -28.78
CA ILE A 165 22.80 -4.85 -29.44
C ILE A 165 23.04 -5.33 -30.86
N LYS A 166 22.35 -6.40 -31.26
CA LYS A 166 22.33 -6.88 -32.65
C LYS A 166 21.05 -6.40 -33.31
N VAL A 167 21.19 -5.65 -34.38
CA VAL A 167 20.06 -5.20 -35.19
C VAL A 167 19.84 -6.21 -36.31
N THR A 168 18.65 -6.79 -36.40
CA THR A 168 18.25 -7.67 -37.47
C THR A 168 17.03 -7.11 -38.19
N TYR A 169 17.03 -7.17 -39.52
CA TYR A 169 15.90 -6.74 -40.31
C TYR A 169 15.09 -7.98 -40.74
N ARG A 170 13.82 -8.02 -40.39
CA ARG A 170 12.87 -9.03 -40.82
C ARG A 170 11.97 -8.43 -41.88
N GLN A 171 11.93 -9.04 -43.05
CA GLN A 171 10.98 -8.68 -44.11
C GLN A 171 9.58 -9.21 -43.74
N LEU A 172 8.61 -8.32 -43.63
CA LEU A 172 7.19 -8.65 -43.35
C LEU A 172 6.36 -8.74 -44.63
N GLY A 173 6.88 -8.22 -45.77
CA GLY A 173 6.20 -8.21 -47.08
C GLY A 173 7.00 -7.45 -48.11
N PRO A 174 6.53 -7.40 -49.39
CA PRO A 174 7.18 -6.62 -50.45
C PRO A 174 7.27 -5.14 -50.05
N GLY A 175 8.50 -4.65 -49.82
CA GLY A 175 8.77 -3.26 -49.44
C GLY A 175 8.65 -2.91 -47.98
N MET A 176 8.25 -3.85 -47.06
CA MET A 176 8.17 -3.60 -45.63
C MET A 176 9.25 -4.44 -44.91
N SER A 177 10.19 -3.78 -44.24
CA SER A 177 11.17 -4.40 -43.35
C SER A 177 11.01 -3.86 -41.94
N GLN A 178 10.91 -4.76 -40.97
CA GLN A 178 10.88 -4.42 -39.53
C GLN A 178 12.28 -4.58 -38.94
N GLN A 179 12.75 -3.53 -38.31
CA GLN A 179 13.99 -3.54 -37.56
C GLN A 179 13.75 -4.14 -36.16
N MET A 180 14.38 -5.28 -35.88
CA MET A 180 14.35 -5.89 -34.53
C MET A 180 15.70 -5.70 -33.86
N GLN A 181 15.69 -5.18 -32.65
CA GLN A 181 16.85 -5.08 -31.78
C GLN A 181 16.83 -6.21 -30.75
N SER A 182 17.91 -6.97 -30.71
CA SER A 182 18.09 -8.06 -29.73
C SER A 182 19.44 -7.93 -29.05
N ARG A 183 19.56 -8.44 -27.83
CA ARG A 183 20.86 -8.50 -27.14
C ARG A 183 21.84 -9.30 -28.01
N CYS A 184 23.08 -8.82 -28.13
CA CYS A 184 24.10 -9.52 -28.89
C CYS A 184 24.39 -10.89 -28.26
N PRO A 185 24.22 -12.01 -28.99
CA PRO A 185 24.40 -13.34 -28.43
C PRO A 185 25.86 -13.66 -28.03
N GLN A 186 26.82 -12.96 -28.57
CA GLN A 186 28.26 -13.21 -28.29
C GLN A 186 28.72 -12.51 -27.00
N CYS A 187 28.33 -11.27 -26.76
CA CYS A 187 28.73 -10.50 -25.58
C CYS A 187 27.60 -10.36 -24.55
N LEU A 188 26.44 -10.96 -24.79
CA LEU A 188 25.25 -10.92 -23.89
C LEU A 188 24.83 -9.50 -23.47
N GLY A 189 25.07 -8.51 -24.36
CA GLY A 189 24.69 -7.12 -24.12
C GLY A 189 25.83 -6.25 -23.60
N GLU A 190 26.96 -6.80 -23.18
CA GLU A 190 28.06 -6.03 -22.58
C GLU A 190 28.91 -5.22 -23.59
N GLY A 191 28.83 -5.56 -24.88
CA GLY A 191 29.65 -4.90 -25.92
C GLY A 191 31.09 -5.37 -25.97
N GLU A 192 31.56 -6.07 -24.94
CA GLU A 192 32.95 -6.47 -24.70
C GLU A 192 33.05 -7.99 -24.55
N ILE A 193 34.20 -8.54 -24.89
CA ILE A 193 34.49 -9.97 -24.76
C ILE A 193 35.86 -10.15 -24.09
N ILE A 194 35.86 -10.97 -23.03
CA ILE A 194 37.09 -11.33 -22.30
C ILE A 194 37.45 -12.76 -22.70
N ASN A 195 38.69 -12.93 -23.20
CA ASN A 195 39.18 -14.27 -23.51
C ASN A 195 39.20 -15.15 -22.25
N GLU A 196 39.02 -16.45 -22.42
CA GLU A 196 38.99 -17.39 -21.27
C GLU A 196 40.31 -17.38 -20.48
N LYS A 197 41.44 -17.21 -21.12
CA LYS A 197 42.75 -17.15 -20.47
C LYS A 197 42.99 -15.90 -19.63
N ASP A 198 42.32 -14.81 -19.99
CA ASP A 198 42.46 -13.49 -19.35
C ASP A 198 41.37 -13.21 -18.34
N ARG A 199 40.42 -14.13 -18.12
CA ARG A 199 39.36 -13.98 -17.13
C ARG A 199 39.93 -13.88 -15.72
N CYS A 200 39.37 -12.96 -14.93
CA CYS A 200 39.67 -12.86 -13.50
C CYS A 200 39.39 -14.17 -12.78
N GLY A 201 40.34 -14.69 -12.02
CA GLY A 201 40.21 -15.97 -11.32
C GLY A 201 39.10 -15.94 -10.22
N THR A 202 38.90 -14.77 -9.60
CA THR A 202 37.92 -14.61 -8.49
C THR A 202 36.50 -14.50 -9.02
N CYS A 203 36.19 -13.56 -9.92
CA CYS A 203 34.83 -13.36 -10.43
C CYS A 203 34.52 -14.15 -11.72
N ARG A 204 35.52 -14.82 -12.32
CA ARG A 204 35.41 -15.59 -13.57
C ARG A 204 34.77 -14.80 -14.72
N GLY A 205 35.08 -13.50 -14.79
CA GLY A 205 34.58 -12.60 -15.81
C GLY A 205 33.22 -11.95 -15.48
N ARG A 206 32.63 -12.24 -14.34
CA ARG A 206 31.32 -11.67 -13.95
C ARG A 206 31.39 -10.21 -13.47
N LYS A 207 32.60 -9.68 -13.28
CA LYS A 207 32.85 -8.31 -12.78
C LYS A 207 32.49 -8.10 -11.31
N VAL A 208 31.55 -8.88 -10.79
CA VAL A 208 31.04 -8.84 -9.40
C VAL A 208 31.22 -10.18 -8.68
N CYS A 209 31.34 -10.14 -7.37
CA CYS A 209 31.38 -11.29 -6.47
C CYS A 209 30.23 -11.20 -5.48
N ASN A 210 29.70 -12.36 -5.08
CA ASN A 210 28.68 -12.40 -4.03
C ASN A 210 29.38 -12.32 -2.67
N GLU A 211 28.95 -11.36 -1.82
CA GLU A 211 29.41 -11.17 -0.46
C GLU A 211 28.23 -11.23 0.48
N THR A 212 28.43 -11.89 1.62
CA THR A 212 27.43 -11.96 2.68
C THR A 212 27.78 -10.95 3.75
N LYS A 213 26.90 -9.97 3.98
CA LYS A 213 27.06 -8.93 5.01
C LYS A 213 25.96 -9.06 6.08
N ILE A 214 26.33 -8.90 7.34
CA ILE A 214 25.40 -8.80 8.44
C ILE A 214 25.07 -7.32 8.67
N ILE A 215 23.82 -6.96 8.57
CA ILE A 215 23.32 -5.61 8.85
C ILE A 215 22.53 -5.65 10.16
N GLU A 216 22.82 -4.71 11.06
CA GLU A 216 22.05 -4.51 12.28
C GLU A 216 20.90 -3.56 12.01
N VAL A 217 19.68 -4.07 12.19
CA VAL A 217 18.43 -3.32 11.97
C VAL A 217 17.88 -2.94 13.33
N HIS A 218 17.82 -1.65 13.62
CA HIS A 218 17.22 -1.14 14.84
C HIS A 218 15.72 -0.92 14.61
N VAL A 219 14.91 -1.66 15.32
CA VAL A 219 13.46 -1.48 15.41
C VAL A 219 13.18 -0.57 16.60
N ASP A 220 12.84 0.68 16.34
CA ASP A 220 12.54 1.65 17.40
C ASP A 220 11.15 1.42 17.98
N LYS A 221 10.96 1.89 19.23
CA LYS A 221 9.67 1.84 19.91
C LYS A 221 8.61 2.61 19.11
N GLY A 222 7.44 2.01 18.96
CA GLY A 222 6.31 2.64 18.26
C GLY A 222 6.33 2.57 16.74
N MET A 223 7.37 2.01 16.12
CA MET A 223 7.37 1.81 14.67
C MET A 223 6.09 1.12 14.19
N LYS A 224 5.61 1.50 13.00
CA LYS A 224 4.35 0.99 12.44
C LYS A 224 4.59 -0.16 11.47
N GLN A 225 3.54 -0.94 11.22
CA GLN A 225 3.55 -1.95 10.17
C GLN A 225 3.84 -1.30 8.81
N ASN A 226 4.59 -2.02 7.96
CA ASN A 226 5.07 -1.56 6.65
C ASN A 226 5.98 -0.33 6.70
N GLN A 227 6.49 0.07 7.88
CA GLN A 227 7.48 1.12 7.98
C GLN A 227 8.79 0.68 7.33
N LYS A 228 9.41 1.59 6.58
CA LYS A 228 10.63 1.34 5.81
C LYS A 228 11.85 1.88 6.54
N ILE A 229 12.91 1.07 6.63
CA ILE A 229 14.22 1.46 7.15
C ILE A 229 15.21 1.37 5.98
N PHE A 230 15.91 2.46 5.69
CA PHE A 230 16.79 2.59 4.53
C PHE A 230 18.24 2.44 4.94
N PHE A 231 18.96 1.54 4.27
CA PHE A 231 20.41 1.41 4.35
C PHE A 231 20.98 1.87 3.01
N ARG A 232 21.45 3.11 2.99
CA ARG A 232 21.89 3.77 1.74
C ARG A 232 23.18 3.17 1.22
N GLY A 233 23.22 2.90 -0.11
CA GLY A 233 24.38 2.37 -0.78
C GLY A 233 24.78 0.93 -0.44
N GLU A 234 23.94 0.21 0.30
CA GLU A 234 24.18 -1.19 0.70
C GLU A 234 23.56 -2.21 -0.27
N GLY A 235 22.94 -1.75 -1.35
CA GLY A 235 22.41 -2.61 -2.40
C GLY A 235 23.49 -3.24 -3.29
N ASP A 236 23.04 -3.93 -4.32
CA ASP A 236 23.90 -4.57 -5.31
C ASP A 236 24.76 -3.55 -6.05
N GLN A 237 26.05 -3.87 -6.16
CA GLN A 237 27.00 -3.06 -6.90
C GLN A 237 27.15 -3.58 -8.32
N GLN A 238 27.19 -2.67 -9.27
CA GLN A 238 27.51 -2.93 -10.68
C GLN A 238 28.58 -1.96 -11.15
N PRO A 239 29.47 -2.35 -12.09
CA PRO A 239 30.44 -1.43 -12.65
C PRO A 239 29.75 -0.20 -13.26
N ASP A 240 30.32 0.99 -13.03
CA ASP A 240 29.86 2.28 -13.54
C ASP A 240 28.41 2.72 -13.11
N VAL A 241 27.82 2.04 -12.15
CA VAL A 241 26.50 2.34 -11.61
C VAL A 241 26.62 2.61 -10.11
N GLU A 242 25.96 3.65 -9.60
CA GLU A 242 25.90 3.88 -8.16
C GLU A 242 25.05 2.77 -7.51
N PRO A 243 25.49 2.17 -6.37
CA PRO A 243 24.73 1.13 -5.72
C PRO A 243 23.35 1.64 -5.27
N GLY A 244 22.33 0.79 -5.39
CA GLY A 244 21.01 1.04 -4.83
C GLY A 244 21.01 0.97 -3.30
N ASP A 245 19.86 1.18 -2.69
CA ASP A 245 19.68 1.06 -1.26
C ASP A 245 19.10 -0.31 -0.88
N VAL A 246 19.37 -0.75 0.35
CA VAL A 246 18.61 -1.85 0.95
C VAL A 246 17.50 -1.25 1.78
N VAL A 247 16.27 -1.63 1.45
CA VAL A 247 15.05 -1.16 2.13
C VAL A 247 14.48 -2.31 2.96
N ILE A 248 14.53 -2.18 4.27
CA ILE A 248 13.90 -3.15 5.18
C ILE A 248 12.48 -2.69 5.47
N VAL A 249 11.51 -3.57 5.20
CA VAL A 249 10.08 -3.32 5.46
C VAL A 249 9.65 -4.15 6.67
N LEU A 250 9.17 -3.48 7.71
CA LEU A 250 8.70 -4.15 8.92
C LEU A 250 7.36 -4.84 8.65
N GLN A 251 7.27 -6.13 8.95
CA GLN A 251 6.04 -6.92 8.90
C GLN A 251 5.68 -7.39 10.29
N GLN A 252 4.62 -6.84 10.86
CA GLN A 252 4.13 -7.26 12.16
C GLN A 252 3.53 -8.67 12.08
N LYS A 253 3.93 -9.55 12.99
CA LYS A 253 3.27 -10.84 13.19
C LYS A 253 1.95 -10.63 13.92
N PRO A 254 0.90 -11.41 13.62
CA PRO A 254 -0.32 -11.41 14.44
C PRO A 254 0.02 -11.80 15.87
N HIS A 255 -0.60 -11.13 16.85
CA HIS A 255 -0.45 -11.43 18.28
C HIS A 255 -1.73 -12.11 18.79
N GLU A 256 -1.58 -13.06 19.72
CA GLU A 256 -2.70 -13.90 20.20
C GLU A 256 -3.78 -13.10 20.93
N ARG A 257 -3.40 -12.09 21.71
CA ARG A 257 -4.30 -11.33 22.58
C ARG A 257 -4.55 -9.91 22.14
N PHE A 258 -3.52 -9.24 21.62
CA PHE A 258 -3.60 -7.83 21.29
C PHE A 258 -3.74 -7.59 19.80
N GLN A 259 -4.65 -6.70 19.44
CA GLN A 259 -4.76 -6.15 18.11
C GLN A 259 -4.33 -4.69 18.14
N ARG A 260 -3.35 -4.34 17.34
CA ARG A 260 -2.85 -2.98 17.23
C ARG A 260 -3.66 -2.21 16.20
N ASN A 261 -4.16 -1.05 16.59
CA ASN A 261 -4.75 -0.07 15.69
C ASN A 261 -4.01 1.26 15.88
N GLU A 262 -3.11 1.59 14.94
CA GLU A 262 -2.17 2.70 15.05
C GLU A 262 -1.35 2.65 16.34
N ASP A 263 -1.60 3.57 17.28
CA ASP A 263 -0.92 3.66 18.57
C ASP A 263 -1.77 3.10 19.72
N ASN A 264 -2.96 2.54 19.40
CA ASN A 264 -3.83 1.93 20.38
C ASN A 264 -3.76 0.41 20.33
N LEU A 265 -4.04 -0.22 21.48
CA LEU A 265 -4.14 -1.66 21.63
C LEU A 265 -5.60 -2.04 21.90
N HIS A 266 -6.08 -3.07 21.24
CA HIS A 266 -7.40 -3.65 21.47
C HIS A 266 -7.21 -5.07 22.01
N VAL A 267 -8.00 -5.41 23.04
CA VAL A 267 -8.01 -6.74 23.66
C VAL A 267 -9.45 -7.14 23.93
N ASN A 268 -9.78 -8.40 23.66
CA ASN A 268 -11.05 -8.98 24.02
C ASN A 268 -10.89 -9.70 25.36
N HIS A 269 -11.82 -9.48 26.29
CA HIS A 269 -11.84 -10.14 27.59
C HIS A 269 -13.23 -10.67 27.86
N THR A 270 -13.31 -11.97 28.19
CA THR A 270 -14.60 -12.63 28.50
C THR A 270 -14.83 -12.60 30.00
N ILE A 271 -15.99 -12.11 30.40
CA ILE A 271 -16.45 -12.07 31.79
C ILE A 271 -17.76 -12.86 31.91
N THR A 272 -18.05 -13.30 33.12
CA THR A 272 -19.34 -13.92 33.45
C THR A 272 -20.46 -12.86 33.69
N VAL A 273 -21.71 -13.25 33.63
CA VAL A 273 -22.86 -12.35 33.97
C VAL A 273 -22.72 -11.83 35.38
N THR A 274 -22.29 -12.68 36.32
CA THR A 274 -22.06 -12.28 37.72
C THR A 274 -21.04 -11.17 37.84
N GLU A 275 -19.93 -11.34 37.16
CA GLU A 275 -18.87 -10.31 37.10
C GLU A 275 -19.34 -9.02 36.43
N ALA A 276 -20.10 -9.14 35.34
CA ALA A 276 -20.68 -8.01 34.63
C ALA A 276 -21.63 -7.14 35.48
N LEU A 277 -22.31 -7.75 36.45
CA LEU A 277 -23.28 -7.07 37.33
C LEU A 277 -22.67 -6.67 38.69
N CYS A 278 -21.80 -7.52 39.25
CA CYS A 278 -21.29 -7.33 40.61
C CYS A 278 -19.89 -6.76 40.70
N GLY A 279 -19.30 -6.49 39.55
CA GLY A 279 -17.91 -6.02 39.47
C GLY A 279 -16.89 -7.16 39.44
N PHE A 280 -15.70 -6.86 38.98
CA PHE A 280 -14.63 -7.85 38.76
C PHE A 280 -13.25 -7.26 38.89
N THR A 281 -12.27 -8.15 39.01
CA THR A 281 -10.86 -7.81 39.01
C THR A 281 -10.14 -8.81 38.12
N PHE A 282 -9.33 -8.33 37.17
CA PHE A 282 -8.53 -9.20 36.31
C PHE A 282 -7.16 -8.60 36.02
N VAL A 283 -6.28 -9.42 35.48
CA VAL A 283 -4.89 -9.04 35.17
C VAL A 283 -4.66 -9.16 33.68
N ILE A 284 -4.10 -8.11 33.10
CA ILE A 284 -3.58 -8.12 31.73
C ILE A 284 -2.05 -8.11 31.79
N HIS A 285 -1.42 -9.13 31.22
CA HIS A 285 0.03 -9.12 30.99
C HIS A 285 0.35 -8.22 29.80
N GLN A 286 1.01 -7.10 30.08
CA GLN A 286 1.36 -6.09 29.08
C GLN A 286 2.58 -6.53 28.24
N LEU A 287 2.78 -5.91 27.06
CA LEU A 287 3.87 -6.20 26.13
C LEU A 287 5.27 -5.93 26.69
N ASP A 288 5.37 -5.13 27.75
CA ASP A 288 6.63 -4.86 28.48
C ASP A 288 6.89 -5.81 29.65
N GLY A 289 6.01 -6.80 29.85
CA GLY A 289 6.11 -7.77 30.94
C GLY A 289 5.52 -7.31 32.27
N ARG A 290 4.92 -6.11 32.37
CA ARG A 290 4.18 -5.67 33.55
C ARG A 290 2.82 -6.34 33.62
N ASP A 291 2.33 -6.57 34.82
CA ASP A 291 0.99 -7.03 35.11
C ASP A 291 0.10 -5.84 35.46
N LEU A 292 -0.91 -5.58 34.63
CA LEU A 292 -1.90 -4.53 34.86
C LEU A 292 -3.08 -5.12 35.59
N LEU A 293 -3.24 -4.75 36.88
CA LEU A 293 -4.39 -5.13 37.69
C LEU A 293 -5.53 -4.14 37.44
N ILE A 294 -6.57 -4.61 36.76
CA ILE A 294 -7.74 -3.81 36.41
C ILE A 294 -8.87 -4.17 37.37
N LYS A 295 -9.43 -3.16 38.04
CA LYS A 295 -10.56 -3.32 38.97
C LYS A 295 -11.77 -2.57 38.42
N HIS A 296 -12.89 -3.26 38.36
CA HIS A 296 -14.19 -2.69 38.03
C HIS A 296 -15.11 -2.75 39.26
N THR A 297 -15.66 -1.62 39.65
CA THR A 297 -16.43 -1.48 40.87
C THR A 297 -17.84 -2.07 40.70
N ALA A 298 -18.36 -2.67 41.79
CA ALA A 298 -19.73 -3.12 41.82
C ALA A 298 -20.72 -1.95 41.62
N GLY A 299 -21.79 -2.21 40.88
CA GLY A 299 -22.82 -1.23 40.59
C GLY A 299 -22.69 -0.51 39.22
N ASP A 300 -21.54 -0.58 38.58
CA ASP A 300 -21.37 -0.16 37.17
C ASP A 300 -21.49 -1.41 36.28
N VAL A 301 -22.57 -1.51 35.54
CA VAL A 301 -22.91 -2.70 34.74
C VAL A 301 -22.20 -2.66 33.40
N VAL A 302 -21.56 -3.77 33.04
CA VAL A 302 -20.91 -3.95 31.75
C VAL A 302 -21.81 -4.77 30.84
N LYS A 303 -22.18 -4.21 29.69
CA LYS A 303 -23.00 -4.90 28.68
C LYS A 303 -22.13 -5.73 27.72
N PRO A 304 -22.68 -6.78 27.09
CA PRO A 304 -22.03 -7.49 26.03
C PRO A 304 -21.62 -6.54 24.90
N GLY A 305 -20.32 -6.55 24.52
CA GLY A 305 -19.77 -5.67 23.50
C GLY A 305 -19.36 -4.27 23.99
N ASP A 306 -19.53 -3.95 25.28
CA ASP A 306 -19.01 -2.70 25.83
C ASP A 306 -17.49 -2.62 25.71
N VAL A 307 -17.02 -1.42 25.39
CA VAL A 307 -15.59 -1.13 25.28
C VAL A 307 -15.19 -0.14 26.36
N ARG A 308 -14.20 -0.51 27.17
CA ARG A 308 -13.63 0.38 28.20
C ARG A 308 -12.20 0.74 27.83
N MET A 309 -11.82 1.99 28.08
CA MET A 309 -10.50 2.53 27.76
C MET A 309 -9.62 2.60 29.01
N ILE A 310 -8.39 2.15 28.86
CA ILE A 310 -7.32 2.31 29.84
C ILE A 310 -6.33 3.30 29.25
N PRO A 311 -6.22 4.53 29.80
CA PRO A 311 -5.36 5.57 29.24
C PRO A 311 -3.87 5.25 29.45
N GLY A 312 -3.04 5.55 28.44
CA GLY A 312 -1.59 5.45 28.54
C GLY A 312 -1.01 4.03 28.50
N GLU A 313 -1.83 3.00 28.24
CA GLU A 313 -1.40 1.60 28.14
C GLU A 313 -1.47 1.05 26.71
N GLY A 314 -1.53 1.91 25.71
CA GLY A 314 -1.37 1.58 24.30
C GLY A 314 0.08 1.43 23.86
N MET A 315 0.33 1.45 22.56
CA MET A 315 1.66 1.46 21.96
C MET A 315 2.36 2.80 22.20
N PRO A 316 3.69 2.80 22.38
CA PRO A 316 4.45 4.05 22.40
C PRO A 316 4.37 4.77 21.05
N HIS A 317 4.38 6.11 21.07
CA HIS A 317 4.46 6.91 19.86
C HIS A 317 5.86 6.83 19.24
N TYR A 318 5.90 6.64 17.93
CA TYR A 318 7.17 6.65 17.22
C TYR A 318 7.87 8.01 17.37
N LYS A 319 9.15 8.01 17.74
CA LYS A 319 9.98 9.18 18.08
C LYS A 319 9.67 9.86 19.42
N ASN A 320 8.54 9.58 20.07
CA ASN A 320 8.24 10.08 21.41
C ASN A 320 7.74 8.91 22.30
N PRO A 321 8.60 7.98 22.72
CA PRO A 321 8.21 6.76 23.42
C PRO A 321 7.69 7.01 24.85
N PHE A 322 7.78 8.23 25.37
CA PHE A 322 7.22 8.59 26.68
C PHE A 322 5.70 8.78 26.63
N GLU A 323 5.18 9.14 25.48
CA GLU A 323 3.75 9.18 25.24
C GLU A 323 3.30 7.85 24.62
N LYS A 324 2.22 7.30 25.18
CA LYS A 324 1.61 6.06 24.72
C LYS A 324 0.17 6.30 24.35
N GLY A 325 -0.33 5.51 23.42
CA GLY A 325 -1.74 5.46 23.10
C GLY A 325 -2.57 4.84 24.22
N ASN A 326 -3.79 4.47 23.92
CA ASN A 326 -4.73 3.90 24.87
C ASN A 326 -4.92 2.40 24.62
N MET A 327 -5.31 1.68 25.67
CA MET A 327 -5.77 0.31 25.53
C MET A 327 -7.29 0.27 25.62
N TYR A 328 -7.91 -0.41 24.68
CA TYR A 328 -9.35 -0.65 24.64
C TYR A 328 -9.64 -2.11 24.94
N VAL A 329 -10.43 -2.34 25.97
CA VAL A 329 -10.86 -3.68 26.38
C VAL A 329 -12.31 -3.85 25.96
N THR A 330 -12.56 -4.79 25.04
CA THR A 330 -13.91 -5.17 24.62
C THR A 330 -14.36 -6.34 25.46
N PHE A 331 -15.51 -6.21 26.12
CA PHE A 331 -16.03 -7.25 27.01
C PHE A 331 -17.03 -8.14 26.29
N GLU A 332 -16.77 -9.45 26.37
CA GLU A 332 -17.72 -10.48 26.00
C GLU A 332 -18.36 -11.05 27.26
N VAL A 333 -19.67 -10.95 27.42
CA VAL A 333 -20.35 -11.49 28.59
C VAL A 333 -20.82 -12.90 28.28
N ARG A 334 -20.28 -13.87 29.00
CA ARG A 334 -20.66 -15.27 28.92
C ARG A 334 -21.82 -15.56 29.86
N PHE A 335 -22.91 -15.97 29.29
CA PHE A 335 -24.06 -16.45 30.05
C PHE A 335 -23.80 -17.88 30.53
N PRO A 336 -24.41 -18.28 31.67
CA PRO A 336 -24.35 -19.65 32.15
C PRO A 336 -25.10 -20.59 31.20
N ASP A 337 -24.79 -21.89 31.29
CA ASP A 337 -25.47 -22.92 30.52
C ASP A 337 -26.91 -23.12 30.98
N ASN A 338 -27.73 -23.76 30.15
CA ASN A 338 -29.12 -24.07 30.50
C ASN A 338 -29.20 -24.86 31.81
N HIS A 339 -30.26 -24.58 32.65
CA HIS A 339 -30.50 -25.23 33.95
C HIS A 339 -29.38 -25.01 35.00
N PHE A 340 -28.69 -23.88 34.96
CA PHE A 340 -27.61 -23.54 35.91
C PHE A 340 -28.10 -23.32 37.35
N ALA A 341 -29.40 -23.07 37.58
CA ALA A 341 -29.98 -22.78 38.88
C ALA A 341 -31.32 -23.49 39.06
N ASN A 342 -31.69 -23.74 40.31
CA ASN A 342 -33.01 -24.29 40.68
C ASN A 342 -34.05 -23.18 40.75
N GLU A 343 -35.36 -23.55 40.87
CA GLU A 343 -36.47 -22.59 40.89
C GLU A 343 -36.39 -21.54 42.03
N MET A 344 -35.88 -21.93 43.19
CA MET A 344 -35.72 -21.00 44.32
C MET A 344 -34.67 -19.95 44.04
N GLN A 345 -33.51 -20.36 43.49
CA GLN A 345 -32.43 -19.46 43.10
C GLN A 345 -32.84 -18.53 41.95
N LEU A 346 -33.63 -19.02 41.01
CA LEU A 346 -34.16 -18.18 39.93
C LEU A 346 -35.14 -17.11 40.46
N LYS A 347 -35.98 -17.43 41.46
CA LYS A 347 -36.83 -16.44 42.12
C LYS A 347 -36.04 -15.39 42.91
N GLU A 348 -34.99 -15.80 43.58
CA GLU A 348 -34.09 -14.86 44.28
C GLU A 348 -33.37 -13.93 43.29
N LEU A 349 -32.92 -14.47 42.16
CA LEU A 349 -32.32 -13.69 41.09
C LEU A 349 -33.33 -12.70 40.49
N GLU A 350 -34.57 -13.14 40.25
CA GLU A 350 -35.63 -12.26 39.74
C GLU A 350 -35.96 -11.12 40.70
N ASN A 351 -35.93 -11.36 42.00
CA ASN A 351 -36.15 -10.33 43.05
C ASN A 351 -34.97 -9.31 43.09
N ALA A 352 -33.77 -9.74 42.75
CA ALA A 352 -32.57 -8.88 42.76
C ALA A 352 -32.45 -8.04 41.48
N LEU A 353 -33.05 -8.48 40.38
CA LEU A 353 -33.02 -7.79 39.09
C LEU A 353 -34.19 -6.79 38.96
N PRO A 354 -34.09 -5.82 38.03
CA PRO A 354 -35.18 -4.93 37.72
C PRO A 354 -36.46 -5.72 37.34
N PRO A 355 -37.66 -5.25 37.75
CA PRO A 355 -38.90 -5.96 37.47
C PRO A 355 -39.13 -6.10 35.97
N ARG A 356 -39.79 -7.20 35.60
CA ARG A 356 -40.17 -7.44 34.19
C ARG A 356 -41.08 -6.31 33.70
N THR A 357 -41.01 -6.01 32.42
CA THR A 357 -41.93 -5.08 31.77
C THR A 357 -43.36 -5.62 31.90
N PRO A 358 -44.35 -4.78 32.33
CA PRO A 358 -45.72 -5.22 32.44
C PRO A 358 -46.25 -5.76 31.11
N PHE A 359 -46.76 -6.98 31.12
CA PHE A 359 -47.32 -7.65 29.95
C PHE A 359 -48.84 -7.77 30.15
N THR A 360 -49.60 -7.32 29.16
CA THR A 360 -51.06 -7.48 29.13
C THR A 360 -51.37 -8.63 28.19
N MET A 361 -52.03 -9.68 28.73
CA MET A 361 -52.49 -10.78 27.90
C MET A 361 -53.49 -10.29 26.85
N PRO A 362 -53.24 -10.57 25.57
CA PRO A 362 -54.22 -10.25 24.54
C PRO A 362 -55.44 -11.13 24.74
N THR A 363 -56.64 -10.50 24.76
CA THR A 363 -57.92 -11.18 24.86
C THR A 363 -58.56 -11.17 23.48
N GLY A 364 -58.70 -12.34 22.84
CA GLY A 364 -59.34 -12.49 21.53
C GLY A 364 -59.32 -13.92 21.03
N ASP A 365 -60.24 -14.27 20.16
CA ASP A 365 -60.39 -15.61 19.59
C ASP A 365 -59.26 -16.01 18.58
N HIS A 366 -58.28 -15.13 18.40
CA HIS A 366 -57.16 -15.31 17.45
C HIS A 366 -55.79 -15.33 18.14
N VAL A 367 -55.71 -15.73 19.42
CA VAL A 367 -54.45 -15.85 20.16
C VAL A 367 -54.00 -17.31 20.08
N GLU A 368 -52.84 -17.54 19.47
CA GLU A 368 -52.17 -18.84 19.41
C GLU A 368 -50.94 -18.82 20.31
N GLU A 369 -50.77 -19.82 21.13
CA GLU A 369 -49.53 -20.06 21.88
C GLU A 369 -48.60 -20.88 21.02
N VAL A 370 -47.36 -20.35 20.79
CA VAL A 370 -46.36 -21.01 20.00
C VAL A 370 -45.04 -21.10 20.79
N ASP A 371 -44.38 -22.24 20.68
CA ASP A 371 -43.09 -22.48 21.32
C ASP A 371 -41.93 -21.94 20.46
N MET A 372 -40.94 -21.34 21.11
CA MET A 372 -39.68 -20.95 20.46
C MET A 372 -38.66 -22.09 20.52
N HIS A 373 -38.10 -22.43 19.37
CA HIS A 373 -37.00 -23.39 19.23
C HIS A 373 -35.72 -22.70 18.88
N GLU A 374 -34.58 -23.33 19.22
CA GLU A 374 -33.25 -22.85 18.79
C GLU A 374 -33.16 -22.86 17.26
N TYR A 375 -32.77 -21.74 16.67
CA TYR A 375 -32.55 -21.64 15.23
C TYR A 375 -31.22 -22.29 14.85
N ASN A 376 -31.30 -23.41 14.14
CA ASN A 376 -30.15 -24.06 13.55
C ASN A 376 -30.10 -23.74 12.03
N PRO A 377 -29.15 -22.90 11.54
CA PRO A 377 -29.11 -22.54 10.15
C PRO A 377 -28.80 -23.72 9.20
N ASN A 378 -28.38 -24.87 9.76
CA ASN A 378 -28.11 -26.08 8.98
C ASN A 378 -29.34 -27.04 8.91
N ASP A 379 -30.40 -26.78 9.64
CA ASP A 379 -31.64 -27.54 9.54
C ASP A 379 -32.42 -27.13 8.30
N LYS A 380 -32.26 -27.88 7.24
CA LYS A 380 -33.03 -27.72 5.99
C LYS A 380 -34.56 -27.91 6.15
N ASN A 381 -35.01 -28.37 7.30
CA ASN A 381 -36.41 -28.58 7.61
C ASN A 381 -37.09 -27.40 8.34
N ALA A 382 -36.33 -26.34 8.66
CA ALA A 382 -36.87 -25.14 9.33
C ALA A 382 -37.60 -24.15 8.39
N SER A 383 -37.54 -24.38 7.07
CA SER A 383 -38.45 -23.72 6.14
C SER A 383 -39.78 -24.48 6.14
N GLY A 384 -40.72 -23.97 6.93
CA GLY A 384 -42.04 -24.55 7.13
C GLY A 384 -42.65 -25.16 5.89
N GLY A 385 -42.62 -26.46 5.86
CA GLY A 385 -43.40 -27.25 4.93
C GLY A 385 -44.85 -26.96 5.15
N ARG A 386 -45.47 -26.08 4.39
CA ARG A 386 -46.87 -26.24 4.05
C ARG A 386 -46.95 -27.54 3.28
N GLY A 387 -47.23 -28.62 4.03
CA GLY A 387 -47.55 -29.92 3.48
C GLY A 387 -48.71 -29.77 2.51
N GLU A 388 -48.47 -30.27 1.38
CA GLU A 388 -49.43 -30.54 0.34
C GLU A 388 -50.62 -31.31 0.91
N ALA A 389 -51.78 -30.68 0.95
CA ALA A 389 -53.05 -31.34 1.01
C ALA A 389 -53.71 -31.13 -0.35
N TYR A 390 -53.31 -31.94 -1.32
CA TYR A 390 -54.17 -32.32 -2.46
C TYR A 390 -53.45 -33.43 -3.21
N ASP A 391 -53.74 -34.66 -2.82
CA ASP A 391 -53.58 -35.85 -3.64
C ASP A 391 -54.92 -36.06 -4.33
N SER A 392 -54.94 -35.99 -5.63
CA SER A 392 -56.01 -36.59 -6.44
C SER A 392 -55.51 -36.87 -7.83
N ASP A 393 -55.23 -38.14 -8.05
CA ASP A 393 -55.61 -38.98 -9.21
C ASP A 393 -55.10 -38.61 -10.63
N GLU A 394 -54.34 -39.60 -11.12
CA GLU A 394 -54.32 -40.13 -12.49
C GLU A 394 -53.82 -39.23 -13.63
N GLU A 395 -52.80 -39.57 -14.35
CA GLU A 395 -52.75 -40.57 -15.43
C GLU A 395 -51.35 -40.72 -16.03
N HIS A 396 -51.07 -41.93 -16.38
CA HIS A 396 -49.93 -42.37 -17.17
C HIS A 396 -49.83 -41.71 -18.56
N VAL A 397 -48.66 -41.23 -18.95
CA VAL A 397 -48.24 -41.34 -20.36
C VAL A 397 -46.68 -41.41 -20.49
N HIS A 398 -46.32 -42.34 -21.31
CA HIS A 398 -45.11 -42.85 -21.85
C HIS A 398 -43.86 -41.99 -22.02
N ALA A 399 -42.75 -42.67 -21.89
CA ALA A 399 -41.38 -42.37 -22.18
C ALA A 399 -41.08 -41.92 -23.64
N GLY A 400 -40.12 -41.04 -23.75
CA GLY A 400 -39.33 -40.84 -24.96
C GLY A 400 -37.91 -40.33 -24.59
N PRO A 401 -36.85 -40.82 -25.28
CA PRO A 401 -35.48 -40.66 -24.80
C PRO A 401 -34.90 -39.28 -25.17
N GLY A 402 -34.29 -38.64 -24.18
CA GLY A 402 -33.64 -37.35 -24.29
C GLY A 402 -32.23 -37.44 -24.87
N VAL A 403 -31.95 -36.50 -25.72
CA VAL A 403 -30.68 -36.29 -26.44
C VAL A 403 -29.70 -35.54 -25.51
N GLN A 404 -28.52 -36.10 -25.36
CA GLN A 404 -27.35 -35.43 -24.79
C GLN A 404 -26.78 -34.43 -25.78
N CYS A 405 -26.58 -33.18 -25.39
CA CYS A 405 -25.68 -32.28 -26.07
C CYS A 405 -24.47 -31.99 -25.16
N ALA A 406 -23.33 -32.54 -25.62
CA ALA A 406 -22.01 -32.11 -25.15
C ALA A 406 -21.63 -30.82 -25.86
N HIS A 407 -21.09 -29.87 -25.13
CA HIS A 407 -20.26 -28.83 -25.73
C HIS A 407 -18.92 -28.75 -25.01
N GLN A 408 -17.91 -28.72 -25.85
CA GLN A 408 -16.49 -28.52 -25.67
C GLN A 408 -16.16 -27.31 -24.77
#